data_fc77d91eb0bfe1f6bcdd707144a103f2
#
_entry.id   fc77d91eb0bfe1f6bcdd707144a103f2
#
_cell.length_a   1.000
_cell.length_b   1.000
_cell.length_c   1.000
_cell.angle_alpha   90.00
_cell.angle_beta   90.00
_cell.angle_gamma   90.00
#
_symmetry.space_group_name_H-M   'P 1'
#
loop_
_entity.id
_entity.type
_entity.pdbx_description
1 polymer ?
#
loop_
_entity_poly.entity_id
_entity_poly.type
_entity_poly.pdbx_seq_one_letter_code
_entity_poly.pdbx_strand_id
1 'polypeptide(L)'
;VLAPPSLLAQQHYQHFRARLAAWPIRLEVLSRFKTKKETTDALAKLADGQIDIMIGTHKLLQPDVKFKDLGLLIVDEEQRFGVRQKEQLKKLRAEVDLLTLTATPIPRTLNMAMAGLRDLSIIATPPAHRLAVKTFIGAWDPALVREAFQRELQRGGQVYFLHNDIDTIEDMREKLAKLVPEARVVVGHGQMNERELERV
;
A
#
# COMPACT_ATOMS: atom_id res chain seq x y z
N VAL A 1 2.85 -1.98 12.70
CA VAL A 1 3.17 -2.05 11.26
C VAL A 1 2.81 -0.72 10.63
N LEU A 2 3.76 -0.10 9.95
CA LEU A 2 3.60 1.16 9.24
C LEU A 2 3.57 0.93 7.72
N ALA A 3 2.51 1.42 7.06
CA ALA A 3 2.36 1.37 5.61
C ALA A 3 1.87 2.75 5.10
N PRO A 4 2.58 3.42 4.17
CA PRO A 4 2.25 4.80 3.79
C PRO A 4 0.84 5.02 3.23
N PRO A 5 0.33 4.22 2.27
CA PRO A 5 -1.03 4.34 1.77
C PRO A 5 -2.05 3.66 2.70
N SER A 6 -3.22 4.29 2.89
CA SER A 6 -4.31 3.71 3.70
C SER A 6 -4.79 2.36 3.17
N LEU A 7 -4.84 2.18 1.85
CA LEU A 7 -5.19 0.91 1.21
C LEU A 7 -4.20 -0.20 1.55
N LEU A 8 -2.89 0.11 1.56
CA LEU A 8 -1.87 -0.87 1.94
C LEU A 8 -1.99 -1.25 3.41
N ALA A 9 -2.25 -0.28 4.30
CA ALA A 9 -2.49 -0.56 5.72
C ALA A 9 -3.72 -1.48 5.90
N GLN A 10 -4.79 -1.25 5.14
CA GLN A 10 -5.98 -2.10 5.16
C GLN A 10 -5.70 -3.50 4.61
N GLN A 11 -4.92 -3.63 3.56
CA GLN A 11 -4.49 -4.91 2.98
C GLN A 11 -3.65 -5.71 4.01
N HIS A 12 -2.69 -5.07 4.66
CA HIS A 12 -1.93 -5.69 5.74
C HIS A 12 -2.85 -6.18 6.87
N TYR A 13 -3.81 -5.33 7.29
CA TYR A 13 -4.76 -5.71 8.33
C TYR A 13 -5.53 -6.98 7.97
N GLN A 14 -6.07 -7.07 6.75
CA GLN A 14 -6.80 -8.25 6.29
C GLN A 14 -5.90 -9.50 6.25
N HIS A 15 -4.67 -9.37 5.76
CA HIS A 15 -3.73 -10.48 5.71
C HIS A 15 -3.33 -10.97 7.11
N PHE A 16 -3.02 -10.07 8.03
CA PHE A 16 -2.71 -10.43 9.42
C PHE A 16 -3.91 -11.08 10.09
N ARG A 17 -5.11 -10.53 9.92
CA ARG A 17 -6.34 -11.09 10.45
C ARG A 17 -6.59 -12.52 9.96
N ALA A 18 -6.42 -12.77 8.68
CA ALA A 18 -6.62 -14.11 8.11
C ALA A 18 -5.55 -15.10 8.61
N ARG A 19 -4.29 -14.69 8.65
CA ARG A 19 -3.18 -15.57 9.09
C ARG A 19 -3.17 -15.85 10.59
N LEU A 20 -3.61 -14.91 11.40
CA LEU A 20 -3.60 -15.01 12.86
C LEU A 20 -4.97 -15.36 13.45
N ALA A 21 -5.95 -15.75 12.61
CA ALA A 21 -7.33 -16.05 13.02
C ALA A 21 -7.42 -17.17 14.09
N ALA A 22 -6.48 -18.11 14.08
CA ALA A 22 -6.44 -19.21 15.07
C ALA A 22 -5.73 -18.84 16.41
N TRP A 23 -5.20 -17.62 16.53
CA TRP A 23 -4.42 -17.18 17.68
C TRP A 23 -5.16 -16.07 18.44
N PRO A 24 -5.07 -15.98 19.76
CA PRO A 24 -5.73 -14.96 20.56
C PRO A 24 -5.01 -13.61 20.47
N ILE A 25 -4.73 -13.13 19.25
CA ILE A 25 -4.01 -11.88 18.97
C ILE A 25 -5.00 -10.79 18.65
N ARG A 26 -4.90 -9.67 19.35
CA ARG A 26 -5.77 -8.51 19.18
C ARG A 26 -5.14 -7.56 18.17
N LEU A 27 -5.73 -7.54 16.99
CA LEU A 27 -5.32 -6.72 15.86
C LEU A 27 -6.20 -5.47 15.74
N GLU A 28 -5.57 -4.35 15.43
CA GLU A 28 -6.30 -3.12 15.14
C GLU A 28 -5.64 -2.34 13.99
N VAL A 29 -6.44 -1.57 13.25
CA VAL A 29 -5.95 -0.70 12.16
C VAL A 29 -6.27 0.75 12.46
N LEU A 30 -5.29 1.64 12.28
CA LEU A 30 -5.46 3.08 12.36
C LEU A 30 -5.31 3.69 10.96
N SER A 31 -6.44 3.91 10.31
CA SER A 31 -6.51 4.47 8.95
C SER A 31 -7.48 5.66 8.90
N ARG A 32 -7.52 6.34 7.76
CA ARG A 32 -8.45 7.45 7.52
C ARG A 32 -9.92 7.00 7.44
N PHE A 33 -10.16 5.71 7.26
CA PHE A 33 -11.50 5.12 7.18
C PHE A 33 -12.21 5.05 8.54
N LYS A 34 -11.48 5.20 9.65
CA LYS A 34 -12.05 5.22 10.99
C LYS A 34 -12.61 6.60 11.36
N THR A 35 -13.73 6.59 12.03
CA THR A 35 -14.31 7.79 12.65
C THR A 35 -13.40 8.32 13.76
N LYS A 36 -13.61 9.58 14.15
CA LYS A 36 -12.87 10.17 15.30
C LYS A 36 -13.04 9.34 16.57
N LYS A 37 -14.26 8.88 16.85
CA LYS A 37 -14.56 8.05 18.03
C LYS A 37 -13.81 6.74 18.01
N GLU A 38 -13.89 5.97 16.92
CA GLU A 38 -13.16 4.71 16.76
C GLU A 38 -11.65 4.89 16.84
N THR A 39 -11.15 6.02 16.33
CA THR A 39 -9.72 6.38 16.45
C THR A 39 -9.33 6.59 17.91
N THR A 40 -10.11 7.37 18.66
CA THR A 40 -9.84 7.64 20.07
C THR A 40 -9.90 6.36 20.89
N ASP A 41 -10.91 5.53 20.67
CA ASP A 41 -11.06 4.23 21.37
C ASP A 41 -9.88 3.29 21.06
N ALA A 42 -9.44 3.23 19.81
CA ALA A 42 -8.29 2.42 19.40
C ALA A 42 -6.98 2.91 20.07
N LEU A 43 -6.77 4.22 20.13
CA LEU A 43 -5.59 4.81 20.79
C LEU A 43 -5.59 4.57 22.31
N ALA A 44 -6.75 4.67 22.98
CA ALA A 44 -6.88 4.32 24.38
C ALA A 44 -6.52 2.85 24.64
N LYS A 45 -7.10 1.93 23.87
CA LYS A 45 -6.79 0.49 23.95
C LYS A 45 -5.31 0.19 23.69
N LEU A 46 -4.67 0.92 22.77
CA LEU A 46 -3.25 0.78 22.48
C LEU A 46 -2.40 1.19 23.69
N ALA A 47 -2.72 2.36 24.30
CA ALA A 47 -2.03 2.86 25.48
C ALA A 47 -2.20 1.94 26.69
N ASP A 48 -3.34 1.27 26.82
CA ASP A 48 -3.62 0.30 27.89
C ASP A 48 -3.03 -1.09 27.64
N GLY A 49 -2.45 -1.33 26.46
CA GLY A 49 -1.89 -2.63 26.06
C GLY A 49 -2.94 -3.69 25.75
N GLN A 50 -4.12 -3.26 25.34
CA GLN A 50 -5.20 -4.15 24.90
C GLN A 50 -5.11 -4.52 23.42
N ILE A 51 -4.12 -4.00 22.70
CA ILE A 51 -3.83 -4.29 21.29
C ILE A 51 -2.43 -4.86 21.19
N ASP A 52 -2.31 -6.01 20.55
CA ASP A 52 -1.04 -6.70 20.37
C ASP A 52 -0.34 -6.27 19.08
N ILE A 53 -1.11 -6.03 18.01
CA ILE A 53 -0.58 -5.53 16.73
C ILE A 53 -1.43 -4.36 16.25
N MET A 54 -0.80 -3.20 16.13
CA MET A 54 -1.38 -2.02 15.52
C MET A 54 -0.84 -1.84 14.10
N ILE A 55 -1.72 -1.70 13.12
CA ILE A 55 -1.38 -1.44 11.72
C ILE A 55 -1.89 -0.06 11.35
N GLY A 56 -1.10 0.74 10.61
CA GLY A 56 -1.59 2.06 10.20
C GLY A 56 -0.61 2.83 9.34
N THR A 57 -1.01 4.05 9.01
CA THR A 57 -0.22 4.98 8.22
C THR A 57 0.70 5.83 9.10
N HIS A 58 1.31 6.86 8.53
CA HIS A 58 2.11 7.85 9.26
C HIS A 58 1.40 8.46 10.49
N LYS A 59 0.10 8.29 10.63
CA LYS A 59 -0.68 8.69 11.81
C LYS A 59 -0.17 8.01 13.09
N LEU A 60 0.37 6.80 12.99
CA LEU A 60 0.98 6.09 14.12
C LEU A 60 2.26 6.74 14.67
N LEU A 61 2.84 7.67 13.93
CA LEU A 61 4.03 8.43 14.34
C LEU A 61 3.69 9.77 15.00
N GLN A 62 2.41 10.11 15.16
CA GLN A 62 2.01 11.34 15.81
C GLN A 62 2.27 11.30 17.32
N PRO A 63 2.57 12.44 17.97
CA PRO A 63 2.93 12.48 19.39
C PRO A 63 1.84 12.04 20.36
N ASP A 64 0.58 12.06 19.92
CA ASP A 64 -0.60 11.63 20.69
C ASP A 64 -0.76 10.10 20.69
N VAL A 65 -0.02 9.37 19.85
CA VAL A 65 -0.03 7.91 19.84
C VAL A 65 0.95 7.38 20.87
N LYS A 66 0.41 6.75 21.90
CA LYS A 66 1.21 6.14 22.98
C LYS A 66 1.10 4.62 22.91
N PHE A 67 2.25 3.95 22.91
CA PHE A 67 2.35 2.51 23.03
C PHE A 67 2.68 2.17 24.48
N LYS A 68 2.02 1.17 25.05
CA LYS A 68 2.33 0.71 26.41
C LYS A 68 3.72 0.05 26.45
N ASP A 69 3.97 -0.82 25.48
CA ASP A 69 5.22 -1.54 25.35
C ASP A 69 5.42 -1.90 23.87
N LEU A 70 6.30 -1.17 23.21
CA LEU A 70 6.60 -1.37 21.79
C LEU A 70 7.90 -2.13 21.62
N GLY A 71 7.84 -3.42 21.24
CA GLY A 71 9.02 -4.25 21.03
C GLY A 71 9.49 -4.33 19.58
N LEU A 72 8.55 -4.29 18.62
CA LEU A 72 8.88 -4.42 17.19
C LEU A 72 8.16 -3.38 16.34
N LEU A 73 8.91 -2.68 15.50
CA LEU A 73 8.41 -1.76 14.51
C LEU A 73 8.67 -2.28 13.09
N ILE A 74 7.61 -2.57 12.34
CA ILE A 74 7.70 -2.99 10.94
C ILE A 74 7.32 -1.80 10.06
N VAL A 75 8.18 -1.44 9.10
CA VAL A 75 7.98 -0.33 8.17
C VAL A 75 8.01 -0.86 6.74
N ASP A 76 6.87 -0.79 6.06
CA ASP A 76 6.77 -1.14 4.65
C ASP A 76 6.93 0.12 3.79
N GLU A 77 7.63 -0.01 2.65
CA GLU A 77 7.87 1.08 1.70
C GLU A 77 8.51 2.33 2.38
N GLU A 78 9.56 2.15 3.20
CA GLU A 78 10.24 3.23 3.94
C GLU A 78 10.58 4.44 3.06
N GLN A 79 10.84 4.23 1.77
CA GLN A 79 11.18 5.30 0.83
C GLN A 79 10.03 6.31 0.60
N ARG A 80 8.79 5.91 0.86
CA ARG A 80 7.61 6.77 0.72
C ARG A 80 7.37 7.70 1.91
N PHE A 81 8.12 7.54 2.99
CA PHE A 81 8.03 8.43 4.15
C PHE A 81 8.83 9.72 3.93
N GLY A 82 8.24 10.84 4.30
CA GLY A 82 8.90 12.16 4.26
C GLY A 82 9.99 12.31 5.35
N VAL A 83 10.76 13.38 5.27
CA VAL A 83 11.91 13.64 6.16
C VAL A 83 11.51 13.63 7.64
N ARG A 84 10.44 14.36 8.00
CA ARG A 84 9.95 14.43 9.40
C ARG A 84 9.57 13.06 9.96
N GLN A 85 8.92 12.26 9.16
CA GLN A 85 8.50 10.89 9.54
C GLN A 85 9.73 9.98 9.75
N LYS A 86 10.74 10.10 8.88
CA LYS A 86 12.02 9.38 9.04
C LYS A 86 12.78 9.79 10.29
N GLU A 87 12.72 11.05 10.70
CA GLU A 87 13.30 11.50 11.96
C GLU A 87 12.58 10.91 13.19
N GLN A 88 11.24 10.83 13.15
CA GLN A 88 10.45 10.17 14.19
C GLN A 88 10.76 8.67 14.26
N LEU A 89 10.87 7.99 13.12
CA LEU A 89 11.30 6.60 13.04
C LEU A 89 12.69 6.37 13.64
N LYS A 90 13.63 7.30 13.41
CA LYS A 90 14.97 7.22 14.00
C LYS A 90 14.96 7.29 15.53
N LYS A 91 14.09 8.11 16.13
CA LYS A 91 13.93 8.20 17.58
C LYS A 91 13.41 6.88 18.17
N LEU A 92 12.38 6.30 17.57
CA LEU A 92 11.82 5.01 17.99
C LEU A 92 12.83 3.87 17.82
N ARG A 93 13.68 3.92 16.81
CA ARG A 93 14.69 2.90 16.53
C ARG A 93 15.72 2.72 17.64
N ALA A 94 15.94 3.71 18.47
CA ALA A 94 16.90 3.60 19.57
C ALA A 94 16.44 2.65 20.68
N GLU A 95 15.14 2.34 20.74
CA GLU A 95 14.51 1.62 21.85
C GLU A 95 13.80 0.32 21.42
N VAL A 96 13.60 0.09 20.10
CA VAL A 96 12.81 -1.03 19.59
C VAL A 96 13.49 -1.70 18.39
N ASP A 97 13.22 -2.98 18.18
CA ASP A 97 13.63 -3.68 16.97
C ASP A 97 12.92 -3.12 15.75
N LEU A 98 13.68 -2.89 14.67
CA LEU A 98 13.16 -2.31 13.42
C LEU A 98 13.35 -3.25 12.24
N LEU A 99 12.25 -3.64 11.63
CA LEU A 99 12.22 -4.35 10.36
C LEU A 99 11.71 -3.43 9.26
N THR A 100 12.50 -3.20 8.21
CA THR A 100 12.08 -2.42 7.03
C THR A 100 11.91 -3.34 5.83
N LEU A 101 10.81 -3.16 5.10
CA LEU A 101 10.47 -3.89 3.90
C LEU A 101 10.49 -2.94 2.70
N THR A 102 11.00 -3.40 1.57
CA THR A 102 10.93 -2.64 0.31
C THR A 102 11.11 -3.55 -0.89
N ALA A 103 10.35 -3.30 -1.95
CA ALA A 103 10.56 -3.92 -3.26
C ALA A 103 11.53 -3.11 -4.14
N THR A 104 11.74 -1.83 -3.81
CA THR A 104 12.56 -0.87 -4.57
C THR A 104 13.53 -0.15 -3.63
N PRO A 105 14.63 -0.81 -3.19
CA PRO A 105 15.55 -0.21 -2.25
C PRO A 105 16.22 1.03 -2.84
N ILE A 106 16.23 2.14 -2.09
CA ILE A 106 16.99 3.32 -2.49
C ILE A 106 18.49 3.02 -2.31
N PRO A 107 19.38 3.51 -3.19
CA PRO A 107 20.81 3.27 -3.12
C PRO A 107 21.43 3.54 -1.74
N ARG A 108 20.93 4.54 -1.02
CA ARG A 108 21.39 4.86 0.35
C ARG A 108 21.09 3.75 1.35
N THR A 109 19.88 3.18 1.33
CA THR A 109 19.49 2.08 2.23
C THR A 109 20.30 0.82 1.92
N LEU A 110 20.52 0.55 0.62
CA LEU A 110 21.34 -0.56 0.16
C LEU A 110 22.82 -0.34 0.57
N ASN A 111 23.38 0.86 0.40
CA ASN A 111 24.74 1.18 0.82
C ASN A 111 24.92 1.02 2.34
N MET A 112 23.95 1.40 3.16
CA MET A 112 24.00 1.20 4.60
C MET A 112 24.01 -0.29 4.99
N ALA A 113 23.26 -1.12 4.28
CA ALA A 113 23.29 -2.57 4.47
C ALA A 113 24.63 -3.17 4.03
N MET A 114 25.16 -2.78 2.89
CA MET A 114 26.47 -3.22 2.38
C MET A 114 27.64 -2.74 3.28
N ALA A 115 27.48 -1.62 3.95
CA ALA A 115 28.45 -1.12 4.94
C ALA A 115 28.37 -1.80 6.30
N GLY A 116 27.53 -2.84 6.46
CA GLY A 116 27.38 -3.56 7.73
C GLY A 116 26.61 -2.80 8.82
N LEU A 117 25.99 -1.68 8.49
CA LEU A 117 25.20 -0.88 9.44
C LEU A 117 23.77 -1.42 9.65
N ARG A 118 23.34 -2.35 8.80
CA ARG A 118 22.06 -3.06 8.87
C ARG A 118 22.22 -4.47 8.31
N ASP A 119 21.58 -5.42 8.94
CA ASP A 119 21.40 -6.75 8.34
C ASP A 119 20.48 -6.67 7.13
N LEU A 120 20.77 -7.48 6.12
CA LEU A 120 19.99 -7.53 4.88
C LEU A 120 19.57 -8.97 4.59
N SER A 121 18.27 -9.15 4.40
CA SER A 121 17.70 -10.38 3.88
C SER A 121 17.03 -10.13 2.53
N ILE A 122 17.30 -11.00 1.55
CA ILE A 122 16.74 -10.91 0.20
C ILE A 122 15.75 -12.03 -0.01
N ILE A 123 14.48 -11.68 -0.31
CA ILE A 123 13.45 -12.62 -0.72
C ILE A 123 13.48 -12.71 -2.24
N ALA A 124 14.24 -13.64 -2.79
CA ALA A 124 14.47 -13.76 -4.24
C ALA A 124 13.51 -14.76 -4.93
N THR A 125 12.83 -15.62 -4.17
CA THR A 125 11.92 -16.63 -4.73
C THR A 125 10.57 -16.00 -5.09
N PRO A 126 10.18 -15.94 -6.38
CA PRO A 126 8.87 -15.44 -6.75
C PRO A 126 7.76 -16.43 -6.33
N PRO A 127 6.51 -15.96 -6.16
CA PRO A 127 5.37 -16.84 -5.93
C PRO A 127 5.21 -17.86 -7.08
N ALA A 128 4.84 -19.10 -6.74
CA ALA A 128 4.82 -20.24 -7.66
C ALA A 128 3.97 -20.04 -8.94
N HIS A 129 2.98 -19.17 -8.91
CA HIS A 129 2.07 -18.90 -10.04
C HIS A 129 2.28 -17.52 -10.69
N ARG A 130 3.42 -16.88 -10.46
CA ARG A 130 3.71 -15.58 -11.07
C ARG A 130 4.15 -15.77 -12.52
N LEU A 131 3.29 -15.33 -13.45
CA LEU A 131 3.63 -15.28 -14.86
C LEU A 131 4.46 -14.02 -15.18
N ALA A 132 5.40 -14.13 -16.11
CA ALA A 132 6.16 -12.99 -16.59
C ALA A 132 5.26 -12.04 -17.38
N VAL A 133 5.38 -10.74 -17.11
CA VAL A 133 4.69 -9.69 -17.88
C VAL A 133 5.48 -9.41 -19.14
N LYS A 134 4.82 -9.50 -20.31
CA LYS A 134 5.40 -9.09 -21.59
C LYS A 134 5.15 -7.60 -21.78
N THR A 135 6.20 -6.82 -21.91
CA THR A 135 6.13 -5.38 -22.11
C THR A 135 6.33 -5.03 -23.58
N PHE A 136 5.43 -4.22 -24.12
CA PHE A 136 5.52 -3.66 -25.47
C PHE A 136 5.59 -2.14 -25.37
N ILE A 137 6.48 -1.54 -26.16
CA ILE A 137 6.65 -0.08 -26.20
C ILE A 137 6.39 0.36 -27.64
N GLY A 138 5.49 1.33 -27.81
CA GLY A 138 5.13 1.86 -29.14
C GLY A 138 4.34 3.13 -29.05
N ALA A 139 4.08 3.75 -30.20
CA ALA A 139 3.13 4.86 -30.30
C ALA A 139 1.70 4.38 -30.02
N TRP A 140 0.81 5.31 -29.75
CA TRP A 140 -0.61 5.01 -29.60
C TRP A 140 -1.17 4.39 -30.88
N ASP A 141 -1.62 3.14 -30.79
CA ASP A 141 -2.29 2.40 -31.85
C ASP A 141 -3.65 1.90 -31.34
N PRO A 142 -4.77 2.46 -31.83
CA PRO A 142 -6.13 2.04 -31.43
C PRO A 142 -6.39 0.54 -31.67
N ALA A 143 -5.86 -0.03 -32.75
CA ALA A 143 -6.08 -1.44 -33.09
C ALA A 143 -5.41 -2.35 -32.05
N LEU A 144 -4.16 -2.06 -31.71
CA LEU A 144 -3.40 -2.80 -30.71
C LEU A 144 -4.04 -2.69 -29.32
N VAL A 145 -4.48 -1.47 -28.93
CA VAL A 145 -5.16 -1.25 -27.66
C VAL A 145 -6.47 -2.06 -27.61
N ARG A 146 -7.29 -2.00 -28.66
CA ARG A 146 -8.52 -2.78 -28.75
C ARG A 146 -8.27 -4.27 -28.62
N GLU A 147 -7.28 -4.80 -29.34
CA GLU A 147 -6.91 -6.22 -29.28
C GLU A 147 -6.51 -6.61 -27.84
N ALA A 148 -5.67 -5.80 -27.18
CA ALA A 148 -5.24 -6.07 -25.81
C ALA A 148 -6.42 -6.12 -24.83
N PHE A 149 -7.36 -5.16 -24.92
CA PHE A 149 -8.57 -5.14 -24.11
C PHE A 149 -9.45 -6.36 -24.37
N GLN A 150 -9.73 -6.68 -25.62
CA GLN A 150 -10.58 -7.81 -25.99
C GLN A 150 -9.99 -9.14 -25.51
N ARG A 151 -8.69 -9.32 -25.61
CA ARG A 151 -7.99 -10.52 -25.10
C ARG A 151 -8.19 -10.70 -23.60
N GLU A 152 -8.09 -9.62 -22.81
CA GLU A 152 -8.30 -9.69 -21.37
C GLU A 152 -9.78 -9.92 -21.00
N LEU A 153 -10.70 -9.20 -21.66
CA LEU A 153 -12.14 -9.35 -21.41
C LEU A 153 -12.65 -10.76 -21.76
N GLN A 154 -12.18 -11.33 -22.85
CA GLN A 154 -12.56 -12.71 -23.27
C GLN A 154 -12.19 -13.78 -22.23
N ARG A 155 -11.10 -13.59 -21.49
CA ARG A 155 -10.70 -14.49 -20.42
C ARG A 155 -11.26 -14.12 -19.04
N GLY A 156 -12.15 -13.12 -18.95
CA GLY A 156 -12.72 -12.61 -17.70
C GLY A 156 -11.75 -11.77 -16.87
N GLY A 157 -10.68 -11.27 -17.49
CA GLY A 157 -9.68 -10.41 -16.83
C GLY A 157 -10.10 -8.95 -16.75
N GLN A 158 -9.23 -8.15 -16.16
CA GLN A 158 -9.38 -6.70 -16.01
C GLN A 158 -8.20 -5.98 -16.67
N VAL A 159 -8.44 -4.77 -17.12
CA VAL A 159 -7.41 -3.92 -17.74
C VAL A 159 -7.22 -2.66 -16.92
N TYR A 160 -6.00 -2.37 -16.51
CA TYR A 160 -5.61 -1.09 -15.93
C TYR A 160 -5.06 -0.20 -17.03
N PHE A 161 -5.71 0.93 -17.28
CA PHE A 161 -5.26 1.93 -18.23
C PHE A 161 -4.79 3.17 -17.46
N LEU A 162 -3.50 3.50 -17.58
CA LEU A 162 -2.91 4.66 -16.92
C LEU A 162 -2.95 5.87 -17.84
N HIS A 163 -3.53 6.98 -17.35
CA HIS A 163 -3.52 8.30 -17.97
C HIS A 163 -2.94 9.32 -16.98
N ASN A 164 -2.00 10.14 -17.43
CA ASN A 164 -1.22 11.01 -16.54
C ASN A 164 -1.86 12.37 -16.26
N ASP A 165 -2.96 12.70 -16.92
CA ASP A 165 -3.59 14.00 -16.85
C ASP A 165 -5.07 13.86 -16.41
N ILE A 166 -5.40 14.48 -15.27
CA ILE A 166 -6.73 14.40 -14.69
C ILE A 166 -7.72 15.24 -15.51
N ASP A 167 -7.29 16.34 -16.10
CA ASP A 167 -8.18 17.24 -16.85
C ASP A 167 -8.69 16.60 -18.13
N THR A 168 -7.93 15.68 -18.71
CA THR A 168 -8.28 14.97 -19.95
C THR A 168 -8.67 13.50 -19.73
N ILE A 169 -8.81 13.05 -18.47
CA ILE A 169 -9.08 11.64 -18.16
C ILE A 169 -10.47 11.20 -18.64
N GLU A 170 -11.47 12.09 -18.57
CA GLU A 170 -12.84 11.80 -19.05
C GLU A 170 -12.88 11.66 -20.57
N ASP A 171 -12.17 12.52 -21.31
CA ASP A 171 -12.06 12.40 -22.78
C ASP A 171 -11.40 11.06 -23.16
N MET A 172 -10.39 10.64 -22.40
CA MET A 172 -9.76 9.34 -22.61
C MET A 172 -10.70 8.19 -22.28
N ARG A 173 -11.49 8.28 -21.22
CA ARG A 173 -12.53 7.31 -20.88
C ARG A 173 -13.53 7.16 -22.03
N GLU A 174 -14.04 8.28 -22.59
CA GLU A 174 -14.94 8.23 -23.73
C GLU A 174 -14.30 7.61 -24.97
N LYS A 175 -13.05 7.95 -25.24
CA LYS A 175 -12.28 7.36 -26.33
C LYS A 175 -12.16 5.85 -26.20
N LEU A 176 -11.86 5.35 -24.99
CA LEU A 176 -11.79 3.93 -24.71
C LEU A 176 -13.16 3.24 -24.81
N ALA A 177 -14.22 3.88 -24.30
CA ALA A 177 -15.59 3.35 -24.40
C ALA A 177 -16.08 3.24 -25.86
N LYS A 178 -15.66 4.16 -26.73
CA LYS A 178 -15.93 4.07 -28.18
C LYS A 178 -15.09 2.97 -28.85
N LEU A 179 -13.87 2.78 -28.40
CA LEU A 179 -12.94 1.80 -28.97
C LEU A 179 -13.31 0.35 -28.59
N VAL A 180 -13.78 0.15 -27.34
CA VAL A 180 -14.14 -1.16 -26.77
C VAL A 180 -15.49 -1.04 -26.07
N PRO A 181 -16.61 -1.00 -26.83
CA PRO A 181 -17.96 -0.78 -26.27
C PRO A 181 -18.41 -1.85 -25.27
N GLU A 182 -17.84 -3.06 -25.36
CA GLU A 182 -18.12 -4.15 -24.44
C GLU A 182 -17.46 -4.00 -23.06
N ALA A 183 -16.50 -3.07 -22.92
CA ALA A 183 -15.81 -2.83 -21.65
C ALA A 183 -16.60 -1.87 -20.74
N ARG A 184 -16.70 -2.20 -19.47
CA ARG A 184 -17.16 -1.27 -18.43
C ARG A 184 -15.98 -0.45 -17.94
N VAL A 185 -15.88 0.80 -18.41
CA VAL A 185 -14.77 1.69 -18.09
C VAL A 185 -15.16 2.57 -16.89
N VAL A 186 -14.37 2.49 -15.83
CA VAL A 186 -14.48 3.35 -14.64
C VAL A 186 -13.22 4.18 -14.48
N VAL A 187 -13.34 5.37 -13.92
CA VAL A 187 -12.22 6.30 -13.70
C VAL A 187 -11.92 6.37 -12.22
N GLY A 188 -10.62 6.30 -11.87
CA GLY A 188 -10.12 6.56 -10.53
C GLY A 188 -8.90 7.49 -10.58
N HIS A 189 -8.90 8.57 -9.79
CA HIS A 189 -7.79 9.52 -9.71
C HIS A 189 -7.62 10.11 -8.31
N GLY A 190 -6.46 10.72 -8.05
CA GLY A 190 -6.08 11.18 -6.70
C GLY A 190 -6.91 12.33 -6.11
N GLN A 191 -7.74 13.02 -6.91
CA GLN A 191 -8.63 14.08 -6.43
C GLN A 191 -10.02 13.56 -6.02
N MET A 192 -10.34 12.30 -6.34
CA MET A 192 -11.59 11.66 -5.90
C MET A 192 -11.57 11.44 -4.39
N ASN A 193 -12.75 11.50 -3.79
CA ASN A 193 -12.87 11.15 -2.38
C ASN A 193 -12.67 9.64 -2.18
N GLU A 194 -12.24 9.26 -0.97
CA GLU A 194 -11.87 7.87 -0.67
C GLU A 194 -13.02 6.88 -0.82
N ARG A 195 -14.26 7.31 -0.55
CA ARG A 195 -15.46 6.44 -0.69
C ARG A 195 -15.79 6.14 -2.15
N GLU A 196 -15.50 7.08 -3.04
CA GLU A 196 -15.64 6.87 -4.48
C GLU A 196 -14.56 5.94 -5.00
N LEU A 197 -13.29 6.14 -4.56
CA LEU A 197 -12.18 5.26 -4.92
C LEU A 197 -12.36 3.81 -4.43
N GLU A 198 -13.04 3.59 -3.31
CA GLU A 198 -13.36 2.23 -2.83
C GLU A 198 -14.42 1.51 -3.66
N ARG A 199 -15.22 2.26 -4.43
CA ARG A 199 -16.26 1.69 -5.30
C ARG A 199 -15.77 1.39 -6.71
N VAL A 200 -14.65 1.95 -7.09
CA VAL A 200 -13.95 1.74 -8.35
C VAL A 200 -13.06 0.50 -8.27
#